data_cb6207a3255a6af9fa820c5b8b682896
#
_entry.id   cb6207a3255a6af9fa820c5b8b682896
#
_cell.length_a   1.000
_cell.length_b   1.000
_cell.length_c   1.000
_cell.angle_alpha   90.00
_cell.angle_beta   90.00
_cell.angle_gamma   90.00
#
_symmetry.space_group_name_H-M   'P 1'
#
loop_
_entity.id
_entity.type
_entity.pdbx_description
1 polymer ?
#
loop_
_entity_poly.entity_id
_entity_poly.type
_entity_poly.pdbx_seq_one_letter_code
_entity_poly.pdbx_strand_id
1 'polypeptide(L)'
;MQNCFVPADILLPGAATPLDPWACIAVDQFTSQPEYWQKAEELAKGKPSTLHIVLPEAYLGTPQEEPRLAAIRAAMQDYRDNLLTRCVHGYVYVERTQMDGTIRQGLVGAVDLEQYSFKKGSKPAIRPSESTVVARIPPRLKIRRGAQLETPHVMMLADDEACTLIEPIAAHKAELPLLYDGALMLNGGHLAGWAVEDPVLVEQINTALA
;
A
#
# COMPACT_ATOMS: atom_id res chain seq x y z
N MET A 1 -15.28 -18.59 -11.78
CA MET A 1 -13.80 -18.53 -11.77
C MET A 1 -13.38 -18.26 -10.34
N GLN A 2 -12.20 -18.67 -9.90
CA GLN A 2 -11.73 -18.36 -8.56
C GLN A 2 -11.26 -16.89 -8.55
N ASN A 3 -11.75 -16.08 -7.58
CA ASN A 3 -11.37 -14.69 -7.48
C ASN A 3 -9.87 -14.57 -7.17
N CYS A 4 -9.16 -13.71 -7.90
CA CYS A 4 -7.73 -13.47 -7.70
C CYS A 4 -7.43 -12.31 -6.74
N PHE A 5 -8.40 -11.50 -6.40
CA PHE A 5 -8.30 -10.39 -5.44
C PHE A 5 -9.27 -10.67 -4.29
N VAL A 6 -8.75 -10.81 -3.10
CA VAL A 6 -9.48 -11.33 -1.93
C VAL A 6 -9.35 -10.39 -0.73
N PRO A 7 -10.29 -10.48 0.23
CA PRO A 7 -10.17 -9.76 1.50
C PRO A 7 -8.82 -10.03 2.18
N ALA A 8 -8.31 -9.04 2.91
CA ALA A 8 -7.05 -9.11 3.63
C ALA A 8 -7.20 -8.70 5.09
N ASP A 9 -6.24 -9.12 5.92
CA ASP A 9 -6.03 -8.57 7.25
C ASP A 9 -5.15 -7.33 7.14
N ILE A 10 -5.78 -6.15 7.14
CA ILE A 10 -5.10 -4.87 6.93
C ILE A 10 -4.88 -4.21 8.28
N LEU A 11 -3.61 -4.15 8.70
CA LEU A 11 -3.22 -3.55 9.96
C LEU A 11 -3.07 -2.03 9.84
N LEU A 12 -3.59 -1.32 10.83
CA LEU A 12 -3.57 0.14 10.90
C LEU A 12 -3.07 0.60 12.28
N PRO A 13 -2.40 1.75 12.35
CA PRO A 13 -2.04 2.35 13.64
C PRO A 13 -3.30 2.75 14.40
N GLY A 14 -3.14 3.00 15.70
CA GLY A 14 -4.22 3.51 16.54
C GLY A 14 -4.84 4.79 15.95
N ALA A 15 -6.14 5.00 16.17
CA ALA A 15 -6.91 6.10 15.56
C ALA A 15 -6.36 7.51 15.86
N ALA A 16 -5.61 7.66 16.94
CA ALA A 16 -4.97 8.92 17.31
C ALA A 16 -3.66 9.22 16.55
N THR A 17 -3.17 8.28 15.72
CA THR A 17 -1.95 8.49 14.94
C THR A 17 -2.26 9.39 13.76
N PRO A 18 -1.65 10.60 13.69
CA PRO A 18 -1.91 11.50 12.57
C PRO A 18 -1.35 10.95 11.27
N LEU A 19 -2.04 11.16 10.17
CA LEU A 19 -1.64 10.66 8.86
C LEU A 19 -0.31 11.31 8.40
N ASP A 20 -0.10 12.58 8.67
CA ASP A 20 1.20 13.25 8.60
C ASP A 20 1.82 13.24 10.03
N PRO A 21 2.95 12.57 10.29
CA PRO A 21 3.93 11.99 9.35
C PRO A 21 3.81 10.44 9.16
N TRP A 22 2.68 9.83 9.50
CA TRP A 22 2.52 8.38 9.37
C TRP A 22 2.73 7.91 7.94
N ALA A 23 1.99 8.47 6.97
CA ALA A 23 2.04 8.05 5.59
C ALA A 23 3.12 8.77 4.80
N CYS A 24 4.02 8.03 4.16
CA CYS A 24 4.98 8.54 3.19
C CYS A 24 4.58 8.15 1.76
N ILE A 25 5.15 8.84 0.77
CA ILE A 25 4.97 8.49 -0.64
C ILE A 25 5.71 7.20 -0.99
N ALA A 26 5.46 6.68 -2.19
CA ALA A 26 6.12 5.48 -2.70
C ALA A 26 7.65 5.64 -2.72
N VAL A 27 8.35 4.60 -2.27
CA VAL A 27 9.80 4.60 -2.03
C VAL A 27 10.65 4.65 -3.31
N ASP A 28 10.05 4.41 -4.45
CA ASP A 28 10.66 4.52 -5.78
C ASP A 28 10.53 5.93 -6.39
N GLN A 29 9.92 6.87 -5.65
CA GLN A 29 9.89 8.28 -6.02
C GLN A 29 11.12 9.01 -5.50
N PHE A 30 11.48 10.13 -6.14
CA PHE A 30 12.62 10.97 -5.75
C PHE A 30 13.94 10.20 -5.55
N THR A 31 14.19 9.19 -6.37
CA THR A 31 15.39 8.32 -6.28
C THR A 31 16.70 9.07 -6.50
N SER A 32 16.66 10.17 -7.26
CA SER A 32 17.80 11.08 -7.52
C SER A 32 17.78 12.34 -6.65
N GLN A 33 16.91 12.41 -5.66
CA GLN A 33 16.73 13.58 -4.79
C GLN A 33 16.79 13.15 -3.31
N PRO A 34 17.97 12.77 -2.81
CA PRO A 34 18.12 12.28 -1.44
C PRO A 34 17.71 13.32 -0.39
N GLU A 35 17.76 14.61 -0.72
CA GLU A 35 17.31 15.71 0.14
C GLU A 35 15.80 15.66 0.44
N TYR A 36 14.98 15.11 -0.46
CA TYR A 36 13.57 14.86 -0.18
C TYR A 36 13.42 13.88 0.98
N TRP A 37 14.14 12.77 0.92
CA TRP A 37 14.09 11.72 1.93
C TRP A 37 14.67 12.17 3.26
N GLN A 38 15.72 13.00 3.26
CA GLN A 38 16.28 13.60 4.47
C GLN A 38 15.23 14.49 5.18
N LYS A 39 14.49 15.30 4.43
CA LYS A 39 13.38 16.10 5.00
C LYS A 39 12.26 15.22 5.54
N ALA A 40 11.90 14.16 4.83
CA ALA A 40 10.89 13.21 5.30
C ALA A 40 11.30 12.52 6.60
N GLU A 41 12.57 12.13 6.73
CA GLU A 41 13.14 11.57 7.95
C GLU A 41 13.13 12.55 9.13
N GLU A 42 13.42 13.82 8.87
CA GLU A 42 13.36 14.84 9.91
C GLU A 42 11.94 15.07 10.44
N LEU A 43 10.94 15.08 9.55
CA LEU A 43 9.53 15.16 9.92
C LEU A 43 9.04 13.93 10.69
N ALA A 44 9.54 12.75 10.34
CA ALA A 44 9.21 11.47 10.97
C ALA A 44 9.98 11.22 12.27
N LYS A 45 11.01 12.01 12.57
CA LYS A 45 11.88 11.79 13.73
C LYS A 45 11.12 11.76 15.05
N GLY A 46 11.24 10.64 15.76
CA GLY A 46 10.58 10.43 17.05
C GLY A 46 9.05 10.28 16.98
N LYS A 47 8.50 10.10 15.79
CA LYS A 47 7.07 9.88 15.57
C LYS A 47 6.85 8.57 14.82
N PRO A 48 5.68 7.91 14.96
CA PRO A 48 5.31 6.78 14.10
C PRO A 48 5.28 7.21 12.62
N SER A 49 5.92 6.40 11.75
CA SER A 49 5.91 6.66 10.31
C SER A 49 6.17 5.38 9.53
N THR A 50 5.47 5.21 8.42
CA THR A 50 5.74 4.12 7.47
C THR A 50 7.15 4.20 6.89
N LEU A 51 7.80 5.38 6.92
CA LEU A 51 9.19 5.56 6.52
C LEU A 51 10.16 4.68 7.31
N HIS A 52 9.82 4.32 8.56
CA HIS A 52 10.66 3.46 9.39
C HIS A 52 10.58 1.97 9.00
N ILE A 53 9.57 1.56 8.23
CA ILE A 53 9.34 0.18 7.81
C ILE A 53 9.46 -0.03 6.30
N VAL A 54 9.98 0.95 5.58
CA VAL A 54 10.28 0.89 4.14
C VAL A 54 11.69 1.39 3.86
N LEU A 55 12.25 1.02 2.71
CA LEU A 55 13.57 1.50 2.28
C LEU A 55 13.41 2.37 1.01
N PRO A 56 13.60 3.70 1.10
CA PRO A 56 13.65 4.54 -0.09
C PRO A 56 14.76 4.10 -1.05
N GLU A 57 14.44 3.96 -2.34
CA GLU A 57 15.40 3.50 -3.36
C GLU A 57 16.61 4.44 -3.51
N ALA A 58 16.50 5.69 -3.07
CA ALA A 58 17.62 6.63 -3.01
C ALA A 58 18.81 6.14 -2.16
N TYR A 59 18.58 5.18 -1.25
CA TYR A 59 19.63 4.64 -0.38
C TYR A 59 20.18 3.29 -0.86
N LEU A 60 19.63 2.72 -1.93
CA LEU A 60 20.14 1.46 -2.49
C LEU A 60 21.57 1.62 -3.02
N GLY A 61 22.44 0.66 -2.72
CA GLY A 61 23.85 0.66 -3.10
C GLY A 61 24.70 1.69 -2.35
N THR A 62 24.16 2.38 -1.35
CA THR A 62 24.90 3.32 -0.49
C THR A 62 25.37 2.63 0.81
N PRO A 63 26.33 3.21 1.54
CA PRO A 63 26.73 2.70 2.87
C PRO A 63 25.61 2.67 3.90
N GLN A 64 24.49 3.35 3.63
CA GLN A 64 23.32 3.40 4.53
C GLN A 64 22.35 2.23 4.34
N GLU A 65 22.48 1.43 3.27
CA GLU A 65 21.53 0.35 2.94
C GLU A 65 21.41 -0.68 4.08
N GLU A 66 22.52 -1.30 4.46
CA GLU A 66 22.50 -2.39 5.47
C GLU A 66 22.06 -1.92 6.87
N PRO A 67 22.55 -0.77 7.41
CA PRO A 67 22.04 -0.25 8.67
C PRO A 67 20.53 0.04 8.64
N ARG A 68 20.01 0.55 7.50
CA ARG A 68 18.58 0.82 7.35
C ARG A 68 17.75 -0.46 7.30
N LEU A 69 18.23 -1.50 6.61
CA LEU A 69 17.55 -2.81 6.58
C LEU A 69 17.42 -3.43 7.97
N ALA A 70 18.46 -3.32 8.80
CA ALA A 70 18.40 -3.80 10.18
C ALA A 70 17.39 -3.00 11.02
N ALA A 71 17.37 -1.67 10.88
CA ALA A 71 16.42 -0.79 11.57
C ALA A 71 14.97 -1.06 11.13
N ILE A 72 14.72 -1.27 9.83
CA ILE A 72 13.38 -1.59 9.28
C ILE A 72 12.83 -2.86 9.94
N ARG A 73 13.62 -3.92 10.06
CA ARG A 73 13.16 -5.19 10.67
C ARG A 73 12.77 -5.02 12.13
N ALA A 74 13.57 -4.26 12.89
CA ALA A 74 13.27 -3.95 14.28
C ALA A 74 12.00 -3.10 14.40
N ALA A 75 11.84 -2.09 13.53
CA ALA A 75 10.66 -1.24 13.51
C ALA A 75 9.39 -2.00 13.12
N MET A 76 9.47 -2.94 12.16
CA MET A 76 8.33 -3.80 11.79
C MET A 76 7.84 -4.63 12.96
N GLN A 77 8.77 -5.21 13.74
CA GLN A 77 8.42 -5.98 14.93
C GLN A 77 7.75 -5.07 15.99
N ASP A 78 8.36 -3.93 16.29
CA ASP A 78 7.81 -2.98 17.26
C ASP A 78 6.43 -2.46 16.84
N TYR A 79 6.26 -2.10 15.57
CA TYR A 79 4.98 -1.61 15.05
C TYR A 79 3.88 -2.67 15.11
N ARG A 80 4.21 -3.91 14.78
CA ARG A 80 3.28 -5.02 14.89
C ARG A 80 2.84 -5.25 16.33
N ASP A 81 3.77 -5.18 17.27
CA ASP A 81 3.51 -5.51 18.67
C ASP A 81 2.86 -4.36 19.45
N ASN A 82 3.16 -3.10 19.09
CA ASN A 82 2.84 -1.94 19.93
C ASN A 82 2.03 -0.83 19.24
N LEU A 83 2.06 -0.70 17.92
CA LEU A 83 1.48 0.43 17.21
C LEU A 83 0.27 0.07 16.34
N LEU A 84 0.34 -1.05 15.63
CA LEU A 84 -0.70 -1.48 14.69
C LEU A 84 -1.83 -2.18 15.46
N THR A 85 -2.65 -1.38 16.13
CA THR A 85 -3.66 -1.86 17.09
C THR A 85 -5.06 -2.01 16.50
N ARG A 86 -5.25 -1.65 15.22
CA ARG A 86 -6.50 -1.84 14.48
C ARG A 86 -6.27 -2.80 13.34
N CYS A 87 -7.28 -3.61 13.02
CA CYS A 87 -7.27 -4.50 11.87
C CYS A 87 -8.61 -4.36 11.12
N VAL A 88 -8.53 -4.27 9.79
CA VAL A 88 -9.67 -4.40 8.88
C VAL A 88 -9.61 -5.80 8.30
N HIS A 89 -10.70 -6.57 8.44
CA HIS A 89 -10.84 -7.92 7.87
C HIS A 89 -11.69 -7.86 6.60
N GLY A 90 -11.11 -7.36 5.52
CA GLY A 90 -11.86 -7.09 4.29
C GLY A 90 -11.02 -6.34 3.28
N TYR A 91 -11.60 -5.26 2.78
CA TYR A 91 -10.92 -4.33 1.88
C TYR A 91 -10.85 -2.94 2.53
N VAL A 92 -9.94 -2.10 2.01
CA VAL A 92 -9.95 -0.66 2.30
C VAL A 92 -10.19 0.08 0.99
N TYR A 93 -11.29 0.83 0.92
CA TYR A 93 -11.51 1.79 -0.16
C TYR A 93 -10.66 3.03 0.12
N VAL A 94 -9.92 3.50 -0.87
CA VAL A 94 -9.03 4.65 -0.74
C VAL A 94 -9.30 5.71 -1.81
N GLU A 95 -9.21 6.97 -1.39
CA GLU A 95 -9.17 8.12 -2.29
C GLU A 95 -7.89 8.90 -2.05
N ARG A 96 -7.11 9.11 -3.10
CA ARG A 96 -5.93 9.96 -3.06
C ARG A 96 -6.12 11.16 -3.97
N THR A 97 -6.18 12.35 -3.38
CA THR A 97 -6.20 13.61 -4.12
C THR A 97 -4.76 14.13 -4.28
N GLN A 98 -4.34 14.31 -5.51
CA GLN A 98 -3.04 14.89 -5.84
C GLN A 98 -3.09 16.43 -5.73
N MET A 99 -1.93 17.07 -5.78
CA MET A 99 -1.82 18.54 -5.67
C MET A 99 -2.49 19.29 -6.82
N ASP A 100 -2.67 18.65 -7.97
CA ASP A 100 -3.39 19.19 -9.12
C ASP A 100 -4.92 19.00 -9.05
N GLY A 101 -5.40 18.40 -7.95
CA GLY A 101 -6.82 18.10 -7.74
C GLY A 101 -7.26 16.75 -8.33
N THR A 102 -6.40 16.02 -9.03
CA THR A 102 -6.74 14.70 -9.57
C THR A 102 -7.00 13.72 -8.43
N ILE A 103 -8.14 13.03 -8.46
CA ILE A 103 -8.49 12.01 -7.48
C ILE A 103 -8.27 10.63 -8.09
N ARG A 104 -7.52 9.79 -7.39
CA ARG A 104 -7.39 8.36 -7.68
C ARG A 104 -8.16 7.58 -6.64
N GLN A 105 -8.97 6.65 -7.11
CA GLN A 105 -9.78 5.76 -6.30
C GLN A 105 -9.28 4.33 -6.46
N GLY A 106 -9.36 3.54 -5.39
CA GLY A 106 -8.91 2.15 -5.43
C GLY A 106 -9.34 1.34 -4.23
N LEU A 107 -9.10 0.04 -4.32
CA LEU A 107 -9.30 -0.92 -3.24
C LEU A 107 -7.96 -1.53 -2.83
N VAL A 108 -7.73 -1.64 -1.54
CA VAL A 108 -6.62 -2.39 -0.95
C VAL A 108 -7.15 -3.73 -0.48
N GLY A 109 -6.47 -4.81 -0.85
CA GLY A 109 -6.80 -6.18 -0.49
C GLY A 109 -5.60 -7.10 -0.73
N ALA A 110 -5.81 -8.39 -0.73
CA ALA A 110 -4.79 -9.40 -1.04
C ALA A 110 -4.96 -9.98 -2.44
N VAL A 111 -3.88 -10.50 -3.01
CA VAL A 111 -3.85 -11.10 -4.34
C VAL A 111 -3.40 -12.54 -4.24
N ASP A 112 -4.18 -13.44 -4.84
CA ASP A 112 -3.82 -14.85 -4.98
C ASP A 112 -2.79 -15.03 -6.12
N LEU A 113 -1.52 -15.14 -5.76
CA LEU A 113 -0.41 -15.25 -6.70
C LEU A 113 -0.41 -16.57 -7.50
N GLU A 114 -1.14 -17.60 -7.08
CA GLU A 114 -1.29 -18.84 -7.83
C GLU A 114 -2.04 -18.62 -9.15
N GLN A 115 -2.77 -17.52 -9.28
CA GLN A 115 -3.49 -17.14 -10.49
C GLN A 115 -2.68 -16.28 -11.46
N TYR A 116 -1.40 -16.12 -11.21
CA TYR A 116 -0.46 -15.37 -12.02
C TYR A 116 0.38 -16.31 -12.90
N SER A 117 0.60 -15.97 -14.16
CA SER A 117 1.44 -16.76 -15.04
C SER A 117 2.17 -15.91 -16.08
N PHE A 118 3.47 -16.17 -16.23
CA PHE A 118 4.31 -15.66 -17.33
C PHE A 118 4.39 -16.58 -18.55
N LYS A 119 3.76 -17.75 -18.53
CA LYS A 119 3.88 -18.71 -19.62
C LYS A 119 3.27 -18.13 -20.90
N LYS A 120 4.04 -18.16 -21.99
CA LYS A 120 3.56 -17.71 -23.30
C LYS A 120 2.29 -18.46 -23.69
N GLY A 121 1.24 -17.71 -24.05
CA GLY A 121 -0.07 -18.28 -24.44
C GLY A 121 -0.99 -18.63 -23.27
N SER A 122 -0.56 -18.48 -22.02
CA SER A 122 -1.47 -18.57 -20.87
C SER A 122 -2.41 -17.35 -20.83
N LYS A 123 -3.59 -17.55 -20.23
CA LYS A 123 -4.57 -16.48 -19.98
C LYS A 123 -4.88 -16.43 -18.48
N PRO A 124 -3.91 -16.05 -17.63
CA PRO A 124 -4.15 -15.97 -16.20
C PRO A 124 -5.07 -14.79 -15.87
N ALA A 125 -5.74 -14.86 -14.70
CA ALA A 125 -6.53 -13.74 -14.19
C ALA A 125 -5.63 -12.53 -13.90
N ILE A 126 -4.44 -12.76 -13.34
CA ILE A 126 -3.44 -11.71 -13.08
C ILE A 126 -2.43 -11.70 -14.23
N ARG A 127 -2.34 -10.58 -14.93
CA ARG A 127 -1.44 -10.39 -16.07
C ARG A 127 -0.31 -9.43 -15.73
N PRO A 128 0.93 -9.67 -16.18
CA PRO A 128 1.99 -8.68 -16.06
C PRO A 128 1.71 -7.50 -16.99
N SER A 129 1.80 -6.28 -16.47
CA SER A 129 1.74 -5.05 -17.27
C SER A 129 3.08 -4.73 -17.93
N GLU A 130 4.18 -5.15 -17.30
CA GLU A 130 5.55 -4.88 -17.73
C GLU A 130 6.52 -5.97 -17.28
N SER A 131 7.70 -5.99 -17.84
CA SER A 131 8.79 -6.87 -17.38
C SER A 131 9.50 -6.26 -16.19
N THR A 132 9.67 -7.04 -15.12
CA THR A 132 10.42 -6.62 -13.95
C THR A 132 11.90 -6.40 -14.28
N VAL A 133 12.47 -5.28 -13.86
CA VAL A 133 13.91 -5.05 -13.94
C VAL A 133 14.62 -5.97 -12.95
N VAL A 134 15.31 -7.01 -13.47
CA VAL A 134 15.90 -8.08 -12.67
C VAL A 134 16.85 -7.57 -11.60
N ALA A 135 17.60 -6.51 -11.87
CA ALA A 135 18.54 -5.90 -10.91
C ALA A 135 17.84 -5.30 -9.66
N ARG A 136 16.54 -5.02 -9.72
CA ARG A 136 15.75 -4.51 -8.59
C ARG A 136 15.22 -5.61 -7.67
N ILE A 137 15.27 -6.87 -8.08
CA ILE A 137 14.75 -8.00 -7.29
C ILE A 137 15.58 -8.24 -6.01
N PRO A 138 16.92 -8.36 -6.06
CA PRO A 138 17.70 -8.67 -4.87
C PRO A 138 17.55 -7.66 -3.72
N PRO A 139 17.58 -6.33 -3.93
CA PRO A 139 17.34 -5.36 -2.86
C PRO A 139 15.96 -5.51 -2.22
N ARG A 140 14.92 -5.71 -3.04
CA ARG A 140 13.54 -5.90 -2.54
C ARG A 140 13.41 -7.18 -1.73
N LEU A 141 14.08 -8.27 -2.14
CA LEU A 141 14.13 -9.52 -1.35
C LEU A 141 14.82 -9.34 0.00
N LYS A 142 15.86 -8.50 0.09
CA LYS A 142 16.52 -8.21 1.37
C LYS A 142 15.56 -7.60 2.39
N ILE A 143 14.69 -6.68 1.96
CA ILE A 143 13.67 -6.05 2.83
C ILE A 143 12.67 -7.12 3.27
N ARG A 144 12.16 -7.96 2.35
CA ARG A 144 11.14 -8.96 2.61
C ARG A 144 11.63 -10.17 3.41
N ARG A 145 12.91 -10.49 3.34
CA ARG A 145 13.49 -11.59 4.15
C ARG A 145 13.40 -11.27 5.63
N GLY A 146 12.55 -12.02 6.34
CA GLY A 146 12.28 -11.83 7.77
C GLY A 146 11.35 -10.64 8.06
N ALA A 147 10.76 -10.01 7.05
CA ALA A 147 9.70 -9.05 7.23
C ALA A 147 8.44 -9.75 7.73
N GLN A 148 7.80 -9.15 8.72
CA GLN A 148 6.55 -9.66 9.29
C GLN A 148 5.32 -8.91 8.76
N LEU A 149 5.54 -7.83 8.00
CA LEU A 149 4.52 -6.98 7.41
C LEU A 149 4.77 -6.88 5.92
N GLU A 150 3.71 -6.96 5.13
CA GLU A 150 3.75 -6.65 3.71
C GLU A 150 3.56 -5.14 3.54
N THR A 151 4.58 -4.49 3.07
CA THR A 151 4.66 -3.07 2.74
C THR A 151 5.55 -2.95 1.52
N PRO A 152 5.50 -2.11 0.61
CA PRO A 152 4.47 -1.26 0.05
C PRO A 152 3.46 -2.03 -0.81
N HIS A 153 2.35 -1.39 -1.16
CA HIS A 153 1.33 -1.96 -2.04
C HIS A 153 1.81 -2.05 -3.49
N VAL A 154 1.37 -3.10 -4.19
CA VAL A 154 1.47 -3.20 -5.65
C VAL A 154 0.22 -2.56 -6.24
N MET A 155 0.39 -1.62 -7.17
CA MET A 155 -0.74 -1.04 -7.91
C MET A 155 -1.10 -1.95 -9.07
N MET A 156 -2.36 -2.38 -9.10
CA MET A 156 -2.95 -3.15 -10.18
C MET A 156 -4.05 -2.35 -10.86
N LEU A 157 -4.33 -2.65 -12.11
CA LEU A 157 -5.45 -2.10 -12.85
C LEU A 157 -6.44 -3.24 -13.11
N ALA A 158 -7.72 -3.00 -12.82
CA ALA A 158 -8.80 -3.90 -13.20
C ALA A 158 -9.31 -3.55 -14.59
N ASP A 159 -9.64 -4.56 -15.37
CA ASP A 159 -10.33 -4.42 -16.65
C ASP A 159 -11.84 -4.40 -16.37
N ASP A 160 -12.39 -3.22 -16.11
CA ASP A 160 -13.77 -2.99 -15.65
C ASP A 160 -14.43 -1.85 -16.43
N GLU A 161 -14.73 -2.11 -17.73
CA GLU A 161 -15.39 -1.14 -18.60
C GLU A 161 -16.79 -0.73 -18.10
N ALA A 162 -17.45 -1.61 -17.36
CA ALA A 162 -18.80 -1.38 -16.83
C ALA A 162 -18.83 -0.59 -15.52
N CYS A 163 -17.66 -0.24 -14.95
CA CYS A 163 -17.54 0.50 -13.69
C CYS A 163 -18.27 -0.18 -12.53
N THR A 164 -18.12 -1.49 -12.42
CA THR A 164 -18.84 -2.32 -11.44
C THR A 164 -18.06 -2.59 -10.16
N LEU A 165 -16.77 -2.25 -10.13
CA LEU A 165 -15.86 -2.53 -9.02
C LEU A 165 -15.73 -1.36 -8.04
N ILE A 166 -15.29 -0.21 -8.51
CA ILE A 166 -14.94 0.94 -7.65
C ILE A 166 -16.14 1.86 -7.43
N GLU A 167 -16.88 2.18 -8.46
CA GLU A 167 -17.94 3.18 -8.43
C GLU A 167 -19.10 2.82 -7.47
N PRO A 168 -19.55 1.55 -7.37
CA PRO A 168 -20.56 1.19 -6.37
C PRO A 168 -20.09 1.41 -4.93
N ILE A 169 -18.81 1.12 -4.64
CA ILE A 169 -18.24 1.34 -3.31
C ILE A 169 -18.10 2.84 -3.03
N ALA A 170 -17.61 3.60 -4.01
CA ALA A 170 -17.50 5.05 -3.92
C ALA A 170 -18.84 5.73 -3.64
N ALA A 171 -19.93 5.25 -4.25
CA ALA A 171 -21.27 5.78 -4.05
C ALA A 171 -21.79 5.58 -2.61
N HIS A 172 -21.32 4.53 -1.92
CA HIS A 172 -21.72 4.20 -0.55
C HIS A 172 -20.70 4.65 0.50
N LYS A 173 -19.61 5.34 0.13
CA LYS A 173 -18.52 5.68 1.05
C LYS A 173 -18.96 6.43 2.31
N ALA A 174 -20.03 7.22 2.25
CA ALA A 174 -20.54 7.95 3.39
C ALA A 174 -21.12 7.04 4.50
N GLU A 175 -21.46 5.80 4.15
CA GLU A 175 -21.98 4.78 5.06
C GLU A 175 -20.87 3.89 5.64
N LEU A 176 -19.64 3.95 5.05
CA LEU A 176 -18.52 3.14 5.45
C LEU A 176 -17.76 3.77 6.64
N PRO A 177 -17.21 2.93 7.56
CA PRO A 177 -16.38 3.42 8.64
C PRO A 177 -15.11 4.13 8.10
N LEU A 178 -14.96 5.40 8.44
CA LEU A 178 -13.76 6.17 8.09
C LEU A 178 -12.58 5.68 8.94
N LEU A 179 -11.48 5.34 8.27
CA LEU A 179 -10.25 4.85 8.90
C LEU A 179 -9.24 5.96 9.12
N TYR A 180 -9.06 6.78 8.11
CA TYR A 180 -8.14 7.92 8.11
C TYR A 180 -8.56 8.93 7.04
N ASP A 181 -8.24 10.20 7.30
CA ASP A 181 -8.49 11.32 6.41
C ASP A 181 -7.50 12.45 6.73
N GLY A 182 -6.62 12.82 5.80
CA GLY A 182 -5.62 13.85 6.07
C GLY A 182 -4.62 14.09 4.95
N ALA A 183 -3.84 15.15 5.14
CA ALA A 183 -2.77 15.52 4.24
C ALA A 183 -1.57 14.56 4.38
N LEU A 184 -0.86 14.35 3.27
CA LEU A 184 0.41 13.63 3.25
C LEU A 184 1.58 14.61 3.40
N MET A 185 2.66 14.16 4.06
CA MET A 185 3.86 14.98 4.26
C MET A 185 4.44 15.50 2.94
N LEU A 186 5.15 16.63 3.01
CA LEU A 186 5.91 17.22 1.92
C LEU A 186 5.07 17.45 0.63
N ASN A 187 3.88 17.96 0.80
CA ASN A 187 2.94 18.21 -0.30
C ASN A 187 2.60 16.95 -1.12
N GLY A 188 2.52 15.80 -0.44
CA GLY A 188 2.14 14.53 -1.07
C GLY A 188 0.68 14.46 -1.50
N GLY A 189 -0.12 15.52 -1.28
CA GLY A 189 -1.55 15.54 -1.52
C GLY A 189 -2.35 15.12 -0.29
N HIS A 190 -3.53 14.55 -0.50
CA HIS A 190 -4.46 14.13 0.55
C HIS A 190 -4.83 12.67 0.38
N LEU A 191 -5.02 11.96 1.47
CA LEU A 191 -5.39 10.55 1.47
C LEU A 191 -6.54 10.31 2.46
N ALA A 192 -7.59 9.66 1.99
CA ALA A 192 -8.67 9.18 2.83
C ALA A 192 -8.93 7.68 2.58
N GLY A 193 -9.37 6.96 3.61
CA GLY A 193 -9.64 5.53 3.51
C GLY A 193 -10.78 5.09 4.39
N TRP A 194 -11.56 4.12 3.89
CA TRP A 194 -12.75 3.58 4.53
C TRP A 194 -12.68 2.06 4.59
N ALA A 195 -13.14 1.46 5.69
CA ALA A 195 -13.24 0.01 5.82
C ALA A 195 -14.41 -0.53 4.98
N VAL A 196 -14.15 -1.62 4.25
CA VAL A 196 -15.17 -2.38 3.51
C VAL A 196 -15.18 -3.79 4.08
N GLU A 197 -15.96 -3.98 5.14
CA GLU A 197 -16.11 -5.25 5.87
C GLU A 197 -17.55 -5.80 5.79
N ASP A 198 -18.49 -5.02 5.23
CA ASP A 198 -19.85 -5.45 5.02
C ASP A 198 -19.90 -6.64 4.05
N PRO A 199 -20.50 -7.79 4.44
CA PRO A 199 -20.49 -8.99 3.62
C PRO A 199 -21.15 -8.82 2.24
N VAL A 200 -22.12 -7.91 2.11
CA VAL A 200 -22.79 -7.64 0.84
C VAL A 200 -21.84 -6.92 -0.12
N LEU A 201 -21.15 -5.89 0.38
CA LEU A 201 -20.16 -5.15 -0.41
C LEU A 201 -18.95 -6.01 -0.76
N VAL A 202 -18.48 -6.84 0.18
CA VAL A 202 -17.40 -7.80 -0.07
C VAL A 202 -17.79 -8.77 -1.19
N GLU A 203 -19.00 -9.30 -1.17
CA GLU A 203 -19.49 -10.21 -2.21
C GLU A 203 -19.68 -9.51 -3.57
N GLN A 204 -20.08 -8.24 -3.56
CA GLN A 204 -20.13 -7.43 -4.81
C GLN A 204 -18.75 -7.29 -5.43
N ILE A 205 -17.72 -6.97 -4.64
CA ILE A 205 -16.33 -6.90 -5.11
C ILE A 205 -15.88 -8.25 -5.69
N ASN A 206 -16.15 -9.34 -4.96
CA ASN A 206 -15.80 -10.69 -5.40
C ASN A 206 -16.47 -11.05 -6.72
N THR A 207 -17.72 -10.66 -6.89
CA THR A 207 -18.49 -10.91 -8.14
C THR A 207 -17.98 -10.08 -9.31
N ALA A 208 -17.64 -8.82 -9.09
CA ALA A 208 -17.12 -7.94 -10.13
C ALA A 208 -15.75 -8.40 -10.68
N LEU A 209 -14.99 -9.17 -9.90
CA LEU A 209 -13.65 -9.66 -10.23
C LEU A 209 -13.62 -11.17 -10.63
N ALA A 210 -14.77 -11.83 -10.67
CA ALA A 210 -14.90 -13.24 -11.07
C ALA A 210 -15.07 -13.38 -12.59
#